data_7f7145c8a5d9aa56107f79b71692fd2e
#
_entry.id   7f7145c8a5d9aa56107f79b71692fd2e
#
_cell.length_a   1.000
_cell.length_b   1.000
_cell.length_c   1.000
_cell.angle_alpha   90.00
_cell.angle_beta   90.00
_cell.angle_gamma   90.00
#
_symmetry.space_group_name_H-M   'P 1'
#
loop_
_entity.id
_entity.type
_entity.pdbx_description
1 polymer ?
#
loop_
_entity_poly.entity_id
_entity_poly.type
_entity_poly.pdbx_seq_one_letter_code
_entity_poly.pdbx_strand_id
1 'polypeptide(L)'
;MKERHGDIASAVPADLDALPRLRGFRLRGIAMTRLETFIDAAFAFAISMLVIAAQQIPDDIASLLAAFKNVPTFICSIAVLGIFWRGHWLWSRRYGLEDSVSILISWALIVTILIFIYPLKAIFGAMWYLISSGQVGHQFSLHTTETQARTIFAIYALGLIAISAEIVLLYLRAWQLREPLRLNARERLMTRGELTGWSIPVGVGMVSLVFSFTLPIEQIAWCGWVYFLMAIMLRVHGFWHRRRLKEEVEMLRSR
;
A
#
# COMPACT_ATOMS: atom_id res chain seq x y z
N MET A 1 -15.77 -12.44 -24.33
CA MET A 1 -14.78 -12.83 -23.29
C MET A 1 -13.53 -13.49 -23.88
N LYS A 2 -13.62 -14.26 -24.96
CA LYS A 2 -12.50 -14.91 -25.67
C LYS A 2 -11.58 -13.92 -26.42
N GLU A 3 -12.11 -12.86 -27.01
CA GLU A 3 -11.34 -11.86 -27.79
C GLU A 3 -10.34 -11.06 -26.94
N ARG A 4 -10.69 -10.69 -25.71
CA ARG A 4 -9.80 -9.94 -24.81
C ARG A 4 -8.58 -10.74 -24.31
N HIS A 5 -8.63 -12.07 -24.33
CA HIS A 5 -7.48 -12.92 -23.98
C HIS A 5 -6.44 -12.99 -25.10
N GLY A 6 -6.87 -12.81 -26.36
CA GLY A 6 -6.00 -12.77 -27.53
C GLY A 6 -5.07 -11.54 -27.53
N ASP A 7 -5.59 -10.37 -27.17
CA ASP A 7 -4.82 -9.11 -27.15
C ASP A 7 -3.71 -9.11 -26.10
N ILE A 8 -3.94 -9.68 -24.92
CA ILE A 8 -2.92 -9.78 -23.86
C ILE A 8 -1.83 -10.78 -24.23
N ALA A 9 -2.19 -11.89 -24.86
CA ALA A 9 -1.23 -12.91 -25.30
C ALA A 9 -0.30 -12.37 -26.41
N SER A 10 -0.79 -11.48 -27.28
CA SER A 10 0.01 -10.83 -28.33
C SER A 10 0.96 -9.73 -27.80
N ALA A 11 0.63 -9.14 -26.64
CA ALA A 11 1.46 -8.13 -25.99
C ALA A 11 2.65 -8.73 -25.21
N VAL A 12 2.63 -10.05 -24.92
CA VAL A 12 3.73 -10.74 -24.23
C VAL A 12 4.82 -11.06 -25.25
N PRO A 13 6.09 -10.65 -25.04
CA PRO A 13 7.19 -10.96 -25.93
C PRO A 13 7.33 -12.45 -26.21
N ALA A 14 7.65 -12.80 -27.48
CA ALA A 14 7.81 -14.18 -27.90
C ALA A 14 8.95 -14.88 -27.12
N ASP A 15 10.07 -14.18 -26.93
CA ASP A 15 11.21 -14.66 -26.14
C ASP A 15 11.13 -14.10 -24.71
N LEU A 16 10.63 -14.94 -23.82
CA LEU A 16 10.53 -14.61 -22.39
C LEU A 16 11.87 -14.72 -21.65
N ASP A 17 12.83 -15.45 -22.20
CA ASP A 17 14.11 -15.68 -21.52
C ASP A 17 15.06 -14.50 -21.70
N ALA A 18 14.86 -13.69 -22.76
CA ALA A 18 15.55 -12.42 -22.96
C ALA A 18 15.07 -11.30 -22.04
N LEU A 19 13.93 -11.47 -21.34
CA LEU A 19 13.39 -10.46 -20.45
C LEU A 19 14.30 -10.19 -19.24
N PRO A 20 14.48 -8.92 -18.82
CA PRO A 20 15.19 -8.60 -17.60
C PRO A 20 14.49 -9.22 -16.39
N ARG A 21 15.26 -9.58 -15.37
CA ARG A 21 14.74 -10.28 -14.19
C ARG A 21 15.00 -9.46 -12.92
N LEU A 22 13.94 -9.27 -12.12
CA LEU A 22 14.04 -8.69 -10.80
C LEU A 22 13.79 -9.79 -9.74
N ARG A 23 14.82 -10.13 -8.98
CA ARG A 23 14.76 -11.23 -7.97
C ARG A 23 14.30 -12.58 -8.56
N GLY A 24 14.59 -12.80 -9.85
CA GLY A 24 14.22 -14.03 -10.56
C GLY A 24 12.81 -14.03 -11.15
N PHE A 25 12.07 -12.92 -11.08
CA PHE A 25 10.81 -12.69 -11.80
C PHE A 25 11.09 -11.94 -13.11
N ARG A 26 10.59 -12.44 -14.23
CA ARG A 26 10.72 -11.80 -15.56
C ARG A 26 9.84 -10.56 -15.63
N LEU A 27 10.43 -9.43 -16.01
CA LEU A 27 9.71 -8.17 -16.11
C LEU A 27 9.09 -8.05 -17.50
N ARG A 28 7.76 -7.97 -17.55
CA ARG A 28 6.99 -7.81 -18.80
C ARG A 28 6.71 -6.33 -19.10
N GLY A 29 6.60 -5.49 -18.06
CA GLY A 29 6.46 -4.04 -18.17
C GLY A 29 7.82 -3.35 -18.29
N ILE A 30 8.52 -3.52 -19.43
CA ILE A 30 9.86 -2.93 -19.66
C ILE A 30 9.73 -1.45 -19.97
N ALA A 31 8.85 -1.10 -20.91
CA ALA A 31 8.59 0.29 -21.29
C ALA A 31 7.71 0.96 -20.22
N MET A 32 7.99 2.23 -19.96
CA MET A 32 7.12 3.05 -19.12
C MET A 32 5.82 3.34 -19.87
N THR A 33 4.69 3.02 -19.24
CA THR A 33 3.37 3.23 -19.84
C THR A 33 2.77 4.57 -19.41
N ARG A 34 1.77 5.05 -20.15
CA ARG A 34 1.03 6.28 -19.76
C ARG A 34 0.33 6.10 -18.40
N LEU A 35 -0.19 4.90 -18.13
CA LEU A 35 -0.82 4.58 -16.85
C LEU A 35 0.20 4.69 -15.71
N GLU A 36 1.38 4.09 -15.86
CA GLU A 36 2.46 4.15 -14.86
C GLU A 36 2.89 5.60 -14.59
N THR A 37 3.11 6.39 -15.66
CA THR A 37 3.46 7.82 -15.52
C THR A 37 2.39 8.61 -14.78
N PHE A 38 1.11 8.35 -15.07
CA PHE A 38 0.00 9.02 -14.41
C PHE A 38 -0.11 8.64 -12.93
N ILE A 39 0.08 7.36 -12.59
CA ILE A 39 0.11 6.89 -11.20
C ILE A 39 1.28 7.52 -10.43
N ASP A 40 2.48 7.56 -11.02
CA ASP A 40 3.66 8.17 -10.40
C ASP A 40 3.43 9.66 -10.12
N ALA A 41 2.84 10.38 -11.07
CA ALA A 41 2.46 11.79 -10.90
C ALA A 41 1.41 11.97 -9.79
N ALA A 42 0.43 11.08 -9.68
CA ALA A 42 -0.60 11.14 -8.65
C ALA A 42 -0.01 10.90 -7.24
N PHE A 43 0.94 9.96 -7.09
CA PHE A 43 1.64 9.77 -5.82
C PHE A 43 2.52 10.96 -5.47
N ALA A 44 3.23 11.55 -6.43
CA ALA A 44 4.02 12.76 -6.21
C ALA A 44 3.12 13.93 -5.77
N PHE A 45 1.97 14.09 -6.40
CA PHE A 45 0.95 15.08 -6.01
C PHE A 45 0.41 14.81 -4.59
N ALA A 46 0.11 13.55 -4.27
CA ALA A 46 -0.32 13.15 -2.93
C ALA A 46 0.70 13.54 -1.84
N ILE A 47 1.99 13.31 -2.10
CA ILE A 47 3.07 13.72 -1.19
C ILE A 47 3.11 15.25 -1.06
N SER A 48 2.94 15.99 -2.16
CA SER A 48 2.87 17.46 -2.13
C SER A 48 1.68 17.97 -1.32
N MET A 49 0.53 17.31 -1.44
CA MET A 49 -0.67 17.62 -0.66
C MET A 49 -0.48 17.41 0.83
N LEU A 50 0.33 16.41 1.25
CA LEU A 50 0.69 16.24 2.67
C LEU A 50 1.41 17.45 3.25
N VAL A 51 2.26 18.11 2.45
CA VAL A 51 2.96 19.33 2.85
C VAL A 51 1.98 20.51 2.94
N ILE A 52 1.18 20.71 1.87
CA ILE A 52 0.23 21.83 1.76
C ILE A 52 -0.86 21.73 2.84
N ALA A 53 -1.41 20.54 3.07
CA ALA A 53 -2.39 20.30 4.12
C ALA A 53 -1.82 20.48 5.53
N ALA A 54 -0.54 20.75 5.66
CA ALA A 54 0.10 20.85 6.96
C ALA A 54 -0.09 22.21 7.61
N GLN A 55 0.04 23.35 6.91
CA GLN A 55 0.05 24.67 7.58
C GLN A 55 0.00 25.87 6.63
N GLN A 56 -0.32 27.02 7.22
CA GLN A 56 0.05 28.32 6.65
C GLN A 56 1.58 28.40 6.53
N ILE A 57 2.05 29.12 5.53
CA ILE A 57 3.50 29.39 5.39
C ILE A 57 3.96 30.11 6.67
N PRO A 58 4.99 29.58 7.38
CA PRO A 58 5.49 30.23 8.59
C PRO A 58 5.99 31.65 8.27
N ASP A 59 5.53 32.61 9.03
CA ASP A 59 5.87 34.03 8.89
C ASP A 59 6.85 34.52 9.97
N ASP A 60 7.07 33.70 11.02
CA ASP A 60 8.04 33.94 12.07
C ASP A 60 8.79 32.68 12.52
N ILE A 61 9.80 32.81 13.37
CA ILE A 61 10.61 31.69 13.88
C ILE A 61 9.76 30.76 14.75
N ALA A 62 8.81 31.26 15.50
CA ALA A 62 7.98 30.44 16.39
C ALA A 62 7.07 29.50 15.55
N SER A 63 6.43 30.03 14.53
CA SER A 63 5.61 29.26 13.60
C SER A 63 6.45 28.25 12.79
N LEU A 64 7.68 28.63 12.40
CA LEU A 64 8.63 27.71 11.76
C LEU A 64 9.00 26.54 12.67
N LEU A 65 9.34 26.79 13.93
CA LEU A 65 9.64 25.74 14.90
C LEU A 65 8.41 24.87 15.18
N ALA A 66 7.21 25.44 15.20
CA ALA A 66 5.97 24.67 15.32
C ALA A 66 5.75 23.76 14.08
N ALA A 67 6.08 24.23 12.89
CA ALA A 67 6.02 23.42 11.67
C ALA A 67 6.97 22.21 11.75
N PHE A 68 8.19 22.38 12.26
CA PHE A 68 9.15 21.29 12.43
C PHE A 68 8.66 20.17 13.37
N LYS A 69 7.78 20.48 14.32
CA LYS A 69 7.17 19.46 15.19
C LYS A 69 6.32 18.44 14.42
N ASN A 70 5.88 18.77 13.20
CA ASN A 70 5.11 17.88 12.34
C ASN A 70 5.99 17.04 11.39
N VAL A 71 7.29 17.26 11.33
CA VAL A 71 8.19 16.51 10.44
C VAL A 71 8.13 15.01 10.67
N PRO A 72 8.11 14.46 11.90
CA PRO A 72 7.97 13.02 12.10
C PRO A 72 6.67 12.45 11.55
N THR A 73 5.55 13.15 11.72
CA THR A 73 4.25 12.80 11.12
C THR A 73 4.34 12.73 9.60
N PHE A 74 4.99 13.72 8.99
CA PHE A 74 5.19 13.80 7.55
C PHE A 74 6.04 12.63 7.02
N ILE A 75 7.16 12.33 7.67
CA ILE A 75 8.05 11.22 7.29
C ILE A 75 7.31 9.88 7.34
N CYS A 76 6.56 9.60 8.42
CA CYS A 76 5.78 8.37 8.53
C CYS A 76 4.70 8.28 7.45
N SER A 77 4.03 9.38 7.15
CA SER A 77 2.99 9.42 6.11
C SER A 77 3.57 9.15 4.72
N ILE A 78 4.70 9.78 4.36
CA ILE A 78 5.41 9.50 3.10
C ILE A 78 5.86 8.05 3.03
N ALA A 79 6.39 7.50 4.12
CA ALA A 79 6.85 6.11 4.14
C ALA A 79 5.72 5.14 3.81
N VAL A 80 4.51 5.36 4.37
CA VAL A 80 3.33 4.54 4.06
C VAL A 80 2.89 4.70 2.60
N LEU A 81 2.80 5.94 2.10
CA LEU A 81 2.49 6.17 0.67
C LEU A 81 3.52 5.52 -0.24
N GLY A 82 4.81 5.58 0.11
CA GLY A 82 5.90 4.94 -0.63
C GLY A 82 5.77 3.41 -0.68
N ILE A 83 5.22 2.78 0.37
CA ILE A 83 4.94 1.33 0.36
C ILE A 83 3.88 1.00 -0.68
N PHE A 84 2.77 1.75 -0.75
CA PHE A 84 1.71 1.53 -1.74
C PHE A 84 2.16 1.85 -3.17
N TRP A 85 2.87 2.97 -3.35
CA TRP A 85 3.51 3.29 -4.63
C TRP A 85 4.40 2.15 -5.12
N ARG A 86 5.29 1.65 -4.24
CA ARG A 86 6.17 0.53 -4.57
C ARG A 86 5.39 -0.75 -4.90
N GLY A 87 4.25 -0.99 -4.22
CA GLY A 87 3.36 -2.13 -4.49
C GLY A 87 2.81 -2.08 -5.91
N HIS A 88 2.26 -0.93 -6.32
CA HIS A 88 1.76 -0.69 -7.68
C HIS A 88 2.89 -0.76 -8.72
N TRP A 89 4.00 -0.05 -8.48
CA TRP A 89 5.16 -0.05 -9.37
C TRP A 89 5.69 -1.47 -9.63
N LEU A 90 5.83 -2.29 -8.58
CA LEU A 90 6.31 -3.66 -8.71
C LEU A 90 5.34 -4.54 -9.50
N TRP A 91 4.05 -4.34 -9.29
CA TRP A 91 3.00 -5.02 -10.05
C TRP A 91 3.07 -4.63 -11.54
N SER A 92 3.13 -3.33 -11.85
CA SER A 92 3.25 -2.83 -13.23
C SER A 92 4.47 -3.42 -13.94
N ARG A 93 5.65 -3.35 -13.32
CA ARG A 93 6.89 -3.89 -13.90
C ARG A 93 6.86 -5.40 -14.11
N ARG A 94 6.25 -6.15 -13.22
CA ARG A 94 6.18 -7.62 -13.32
C ARG A 94 5.25 -8.10 -14.42
N TYR A 95 4.11 -7.47 -14.55
CA TYR A 95 3.04 -8.02 -15.40
C TYR A 95 2.80 -7.21 -16.68
N GLY A 96 3.07 -5.91 -16.70
CA GLY A 96 2.87 -5.05 -17.86
C GLY A 96 1.41 -5.01 -18.34
N LEU A 97 0.46 -5.11 -17.40
CA LEU A 97 -0.97 -5.17 -17.71
C LEU A 97 -1.57 -3.77 -17.86
N GLU A 98 -2.19 -3.51 -19.01
CA GLU A 98 -2.91 -2.28 -19.34
C GLU A 98 -4.36 -2.56 -19.79
N ASP A 99 -4.94 -3.68 -19.36
CA ASP A 99 -6.34 -3.99 -19.65
C ASP A 99 -7.29 -3.07 -18.87
N SER A 100 -8.53 -2.93 -19.37
CA SER A 100 -9.53 -2.02 -18.80
C SER A 100 -9.78 -2.24 -17.30
N VAL A 101 -9.66 -3.48 -16.81
CA VAL A 101 -9.84 -3.80 -15.39
C VAL A 101 -8.66 -3.28 -14.57
N SER A 102 -7.44 -3.51 -15.04
CA SER A 102 -6.21 -3.01 -14.39
C SER A 102 -6.18 -1.49 -14.35
N ILE A 103 -6.58 -0.83 -15.43
CA ILE A 103 -6.72 0.63 -15.51
C ILE A 103 -7.74 1.12 -14.49
N LEU A 104 -8.94 0.52 -14.44
CA LEU A 104 -9.99 0.94 -13.50
C LEU A 104 -9.55 0.81 -12.04
N ILE A 105 -8.90 -0.31 -11.67
CA ILE A 105 -8.40 -0.50 -10.30
C ILE A 105 -7.31 0.55 -9.99
N SER A 106 -6.41 0.82 -10.92
CA SER A 106 -5.37 1.84 -10.75
C SER A 106 -5.94 3.26 -10.60
N TRP A 107 -7.03 3.59 -11.29
CA TRP A 107 -7.76 4.84 -11.08
C TRP A 107 -8.40 4.90 -9.70
N ALA A 108 -9.04 3.81 -9.25
CA ALA A 108 -9.59 3.73 -7.90
C ALA A 108 -8.50 3.96 -6.85
N LEU A 109 -7.32 3.34 -7.04
CA LEU A 109 -6.15 3.52 -6.17
C LEU A 109 -5.74 5.00 -6.04
N ILE A 110 -5.72 5.77 -7.15
CA ILE A 110 -5.43 7.21 -7.10
C ILE A 110 -6.45 7.94 -6.24
N VAL A 111 -7.75 7.70 -6.46
CA VAL A 111 -8.81 8.38 -5.71
C VAL A 111 -8.69 8.04 -4.22
N THR A 112 -8.51 6.76 -3.90
CA THR A 112 -8.37 6.30 -2.51
C THR A 112 -7.15 6.94 -1.83
N ILE A 113 -6.01 7.01 -2.50
CA ILE A 113 -4.79 7.62 -1.97
C ILE A 113 -4.99 9.10 -1.67
N LEU A 114 -5.58 9.86 -2.58
CA LEU A 114 -5.82 11.29 -2.39
C LEU A 114 -6.76 11.57 -1.20
N ILE A 115 -7.73 10.70 -0.96
CA ILE A 115 -8.61 10.79 0.21
C ILE A 115 -7.87 10.33 1.49
N PHE A 116 -7.07 9.26 1.38
CA PHE A 116 -6.40 8.63 2.51
C PHE A 116 -5.30 9.50 3.16
N ILE A 117 -4.79 10.52 2.45
CA ILE A 117 -3.79 11.46 2.98
C ILE A 117 -4.26 12.09 4.30
N TYR A 118 -5.52 12.49 4.40
CA TYR A 118 -6.06 13.19 5.57
C TYR A 118 -6.09 12.30 6.82
N PRO A 119 -6.74 11.11 6.81
CA PRO A 119 -6.72 10.23 7.97
C PRO A 119 -5.32 9.70 8.28
N LEU A 120 -4.46 9.50 7.29
CA LEU A 120 -3.07 9.07 7.46
C LEU A 120 -2.28 10.09 8.29
N LYS A 121 -2.36 11.36 7.92
CA LYS A 121 -1.72 12.46 8.65
C LYS A 121 -2.28 12.60 10.06
N ALA A 122 -3.61 12.50 10.22
CA ALA A 122 -4.27 12.63 11.50
C ALA A 122 -3.80 11.54 12.51
N ILE A 123 -3.75 10.28 12.08
CA ILE A 123 -3.33 9.14 12.92
C ILE A 123 -1.85 9.26 13.32
N PHE A 124 -0.95 9.58 12.39
CA PHE A 124 0.46 9.75 12.75
C PHE A 124 0.71 11.00 13.58
N GLY A 125 -0.05 12.08 13.35
CA GLY A 125 0.01 13.27 14.21
C GLY A 125 -0.39 12.97 15.64
N ALA A 126 -1.51 12.27 15.84
CA ALA A 126 -1.97 11.83 17.16
C ALA A 126 -0.99 10.85 17.82
N MET A 127 -0.45 9.90 17.06
CA MET A 127 0.54 8.94 17.55
C MET A 127 1.78 9.65 18.09
N TRP A 128 2.37 10.58 17.33
CA TRP A 128 3.55 11.32 17.76
C TRP A 128 3.26 12.23 18.95
N TYR A 129 2.07 12.86 18.98
CA TYR A 129 1.63 13.64 20.12
C TYR A 129 1.60 12.82 21.40
N LEU A 130 1.04 11.61 21.36
CA LEU A 130 0.99 10.71 22.51
C LEU A 130 2.38 10.22 22.93
N ILE A 131 3.24 9.80 22.00
CA ILE A 131 4.58 9.28 22.30
C ILE A 131 5.49 10.37 22.88
N SER A 132 5.36 11.62 22.41
CA SER A 132 6.19 12.73 22.83
C SER A 132 5.64 13.51 24.03
N SER A 133 4.57 13.04 24.66
CA SER A 133 3.87 13.78 25.74
C SER A 133 3.47 15.20 25.33
N GLY A 134 3.00 15.37 24.10
CA GLY A 134 2.50 16.63 23.57
C GLY A 134 3.55 17.54 22.92
N GLN A 135 4.82 17.13 22.85
CA GLN A 135 5.89 17.97 22.30
C GLN A 135 5.96 17.98 20.77
N VAL A 136 5.58 16.87 20.13
CA VAL A 136 5.69 16.62 18.68
C VAL A 136 4.36 16.12 18.15
N GLY A 137 4.05 16.47 16.92
CA GLY A 137 2.80 16.05 16.29
C GLY A 137 1.67 17.06 16.55
N HIS A 138 0.46 16.67 16.19
CA HIS A 138 -0.74 17.50 16.37
C HIS A 138 -1.62 16.87 17.43
N GLN A 139 -2.01 17.68 18.41
CA GLN A 139 -3.15 17.34 19.24
C GLN A 139 -4.39 17.40 18.34
N PHE A 140 -4.91 16.26 17.94
CA PHE A 140 -6.31 16.20 17.57
C PHE A 140 -7.07 16.68 18.81
N SER A 141 -7.78 17.80 18.68
CA SER A 141 -8.39 18.53 19.81
C SER A 141 -8.89 17.56 20.88
N LEU A 142 -8.31 17.60 22.11
CA LEU A 142 -8.68 16.69 23.22
C LEU A 142 -10.11 16.90 23.75
N HIS A 143 -10.88 17.78 23.15
CA HIS A 143 -12.34 17.83 23.25
C HIS A 143 -13.00 16.84 22.28
N THR A 144 -12.24 15.81 21.81
CA THR A 144 -12.75 14.77 20.94
C THR A 144 -13.79 13.98 21.74
N THR A 145 -15.05 14.10 21.33
CA THR A 145 -16.10 13.22 21.86
C THR A 145 -15.74 11.77 21.52
N GLU A 146 -16.25 10.84 22.33
CA GLU A 146 -16.08 9.39 22.05
C GLU A 146 -16.36 9.05 20.59
N THR A 147 -17.43 9.61 20.02
CA THR A 147 -17.82 9.43 18.61
C THR A 147 -16.73 9.88 17.64
N GLN A 148 -16.06 11.00 17.91
CA GLN A 148 -15.00 11.50 17.03
C GLN A 148 -13.76 10.60 17.06
N ALA A 149 -13.36 10.09 18.25
CA ALA A 149 -12.24 9.17 18.36
C ALA A 149 -12.51 7.86 17.59
N ARG A 150 -13.70 7.30 17.73
CA ARG A 150 -14.13 6.10 16.97
C ARG A 150 -14.13 6.36 15.47
N THR A 151 -14.68 7.50 15.06
CA THR A 151 -14.80 7.88 13.65
C THR A 151 -13.43 8.00 12.98
N ILE A 152 -12.42 8.57 13.63
CA ILE A 152 -11.10 8.74 13.02
C ILE A 152 -10.41 7.38 12.79
N PHE A 153 -10.50 6.45 13.75
CA PHE A 153 -9.98 5.10 13.56
C PHE A 153 -10.75 4.34 12.48
N ALA A 154 -12.07 4.48 12.42
CA ALA A 154 -12.90 3.86 11.40
C ALA A 154 -12.55 4.38 9.98
N ILE A 155 -12.42 5.71 9.80
CA ILE A 155 -12.04 6.31 8.51
C ILE A 155 -10.64 5.84 8.09
N TYR A 156 -9.67 5.83 9.03
CA TYR A 156 -8.33 5.33 8.74
C TYR A 156 -8.34 3.84 8.36
N ALA A 157 -9.07 3.02 9.10
CA ALA A 157 -9.19 1.58 8.83
C ALA A 157 -9.81 1.33 7.45
N LEU A 158 -10.91 2.02 7.12
CA LEU A 158 -11.57 1.93 5.80
C LEU A 158 -10.62 2.34 4.67
N GLY A 159 -9.88 3.44 4.83
CA GLY A 159 -8.89 3.87 3.84
C GLY A 159 -7.77 2.84 3.65
N LEU A 160 -7.23 2.27 4.74
CA LEU A 160 -6.20 1.23 4.67
C LEU A 160 -6.72 -0.06 4.01
N ILE A 161 -7.96 -0.47 4.34
CA ILE A 161 -8.62 -1.62 3.72
C ILE A 161 -8.77 -1.38 2.22
N ALA A 162 -9.31 -0.22 1.81
CA ALA A 162 -9.57 0.09 0.41
C ALA A 162 -8.27 0.08 -0.42
N ILE A 163 -7.26 0.85 -0.01
CA ILE A 163 -5.99 0.95 -0.73
C ILE A 163 -5.25 -0.40 -0.82
N SER A 164 -5.30 -1.21 0.26
CA SER A 164 -4.68 -2.53 0.28
C SER A 164 -5.46 -3.54 -0.57
N ALA A 165 -6.79 -3.48 -0.54
CA ALA A 165 -7.65 -4.32 -1.36
C ALA A 165 -7.46 -4.04 -2.86
N GLU A 166 -7.28 -2.77 -3.24
CA GLU A 166 -6.99 -2.39 -4.63
C GLU A 166 -5.67 -3.02 -5.13
N ILE A 167 -4.63 -3.02 -4.30
CA ILE A 167 -3.39 -3.74 -4.64
C ILE A 167 -3.63 -5.26 -4.72
N VAL A 168 -4.39 -5.85 -3.79
CA VAL A 168 -4.79 -7.27 -3.86
C VAL A 168 -5.53 -7.57 -5.17
N LEU A 169 -6.47 -6.71 -5.58
CA LEU A 169 -7.22 -6.85 -6.83
C LEU A 169 -6.32 -6.80 -8.06
N LEU A 170 -5.32 -5.92 -8.09
CA LEU A 170 -4.31 -5.88 -9.16
C LEU A 170 -3.53 -7.20 -9.25
N TYR A 171 -3.04 -7.74 -8.13
CA TYR A 171 -2.35 -9.03 -8.11
C TYR A 171 -3.30 -10.20 -8.41
N LEU A 172 -4.57 -10.13 -8.00
CA LEU A 172 -5.59 -11.11 -8.34
C LEU A 172 -5.87 -11.12 -9.86
N ARG A 173 -5.92 -9.93 -10.49
CA ARG A 173 -6.03 -9.82 -11.94
C ARG A 173 -4.86 -10.47 -12.64
N ALA A 174 -3.64 -10.20 -12.20
CA ALA A 174 -2.44 -10.86 -12.73
C ALA A 174 -2.48 -12.40 -12.52
N TRP A 175 -3.02 -12.86 -11.38
CA TRP A 175 -3.22 -14.29 -11.13
C TRP A 175 -4.26 -14.92 -12.06
N GLN A 176 -5.36 -14.23 -12.35
CA GLN A 176 -6.36 -14.70 -13.34
C GLN A 176 -5.76 -14.84 -14.74
N LEU A 177 -4.84 -13.94 -15.08
CA LEU A 177 -4.15 -13.91 -16.39
C LEU A 177 -2.82 -14.69 -16.40
N ARG A 178 -2.56 -15.57 -15.42
CA ARG A 178 -1.30 -16.31 -15.29
C ARG A 178 -0.95 -17.15 -16.50
N GLU A 179 -1.94 -17.70 -17.21
CA GLU A 179 -1.72 -18.50 -18.42
C GLU A 179 -1.37 -17.62 -19.63
N PRO A 180 -2.16 -16.59 -20.00
CA PRO A 180 -1.77 -15.64 -21.05
C PRO A 180 -0.40 -14.98 -20.79
N LEU A 181 -0.07 -14.65 -19.54
CA LEU A 181 1.22 -14.08 -19.13
C LEU A 181 2.35 -15.12 -19.12
N ARG A 182 2.08 -16.39 -19.38
CA ARG A 182 3.04 -17.51 -19.33
C ARG A 182 3.89 -17.50 -18.04
N LEU A 183 3.23 -17.34 -16.87
CA LEU A 183 3.91 -17.35 -15.58
C LEU A 183 4.45 -18.75 -15.29
N ASN A 184 5.77 -18.86 -15.04
CA ASN A 184 6.38 -20.10 -14.59
C ASN A 184 6.05 -20.41 -13.12
N ALA A 185 6.41 -21.61 -12.63
CA ALA A 185 6.10 -22.05 -11.26
C ALA A 185 6.57 -21.05 -10.21
N ARG A 186 7.82 -20.56 -10.32
CA ARG A 186 8.39 -19.57 -9.42
C ARG A 186 7.63 -18.25 -9.43
N GLU A 187 7.26 -17.73 -10.62
CA GLU A 187 6.49 -16.49 -10.76
C GLU A 187 5.10 -16.64 -10.16
N ARG A 188 4.46 -17.79 -10.34
CA ARG A 188 3.16 -18.11 -9.70
C ARG A 188 3.26 -18.12 -8.18
N LEU A 189 4.32 -18.75 -7.63
CA LEU A 189 4.54 -18.74 -6.18
C LEU A 189 4.76 -17.31 -5.67
N MET A 190 5.60 -16.52 -6.35
CA MET A 190 5.83 -15.12 -5.99
C MET A 190 4.55 -14.28 -6.04
N THR A 191 3.70 -14.48 -7.06
CA THR A 191 2.40 -13.80 -7.18
C THR A 191 1.46 -14.15 -6.02
N ARG A 192 1.39 -15.44 -5.63
CA ARG A 192 0.62 -15.85 -4.44
C ARG A 192 1.16 -15.22 -3.16
N GLY A 193 2.49 -15.11 -3.03
CA GLY A 193 3.12 -14.44 -1.90
C GLY A 193 2.75 -12.97 -1.80
N GLU A 194 2.69 -12.25 -2.91
CA GLU A 194 2.22 -10.86 -2.91
C GLU A 194 0.73 -10.76 -2.56
N LEU A 195 -0.13 -11.63 -3.12
CA LEU A 195 -1.55 -11.69 -2.79
C LEU A 195 -1.77 -11.87 -1.28
N THR A 196 -1.11 -12.86 -0.68
CA THR A 196 -1.24 -13.11 0.77
C THR A 196 -0.61 -11.99 1.59
N GLY A 197 0.51 -11.42 1.14
CA GLY A 197 1.18 -10.31 1.80
C GLY A 197 0.30 -9.05 1.86
N TRP A 198 -0.31 -8.65 0.76
CA TRP A 198 -1.20 -7.49 0.68
C TRP A 198 -2.58 -7.74 1.33
N SER A 199 -2.98 -8.99 1.55
CA SER A 199 -4.18 -9.32 2.33
C SER A 199 -4.00 -9.10 3.84
N ILE A 200 -2.75 -9.06 4.36
CA ILE A 200 -2.47 -8.80 5.78
C ILE A 200 -2.96 -7.41 6.20
N PRO A 201 -2.60 -6.29 5.52
CA PRO A 201 -3.14 -4.97 5.85
C PRO A 201 -4.66 -4.89 5.78
N VAL A 202 -5.29 -5.61 4.83
CA VAL A 202 -6.77 -5.70 4.75
C VAL A 202 -7.33 -6.33 6.04
N GLY A 203 -6.78 -7.49 6.45
CA GLY A 203 -7.23 -8.18 7.66
C GLY A 203 -7.02 -7.35 8.93
N VAL A 204 -5.85 -6.72 9.07
CA VAL A 204 -5.53 -5.84 10.21
C VAL A 204 -6.45 -4.62 10.23
N GLY A 205 -6.72 -4.01 9.07
CA GLY A 205 -7.67 -2.91 8.95
C GLY A 205 -9.08 -3.32 9.36
N MET A 206 -9.53 -4.51 8.96
CA MET A 206 -10.84 -5.05 9.39
C MET A 206 -10.92 -5.23 10.90
N VAL A 207 -9.88 -5.77 11.55
CA VAL A 207 -9.82 -5.89 13.02
C VAL A 207 -9.88 -4.52 13.69
N SER A 208 -9.10 -3.54 13.20
CA SER A 208 -9.14 -2.17 13.72
C SER A 208 -10.51 -1.53 13.55
N LEU A 209 -11.16 -1.76 12.40
CA LEU A 209 -12.53 -1.27 12.13
C LEU A 209 -13.54 -1.86 13.11
N VAL A 210 -13.51 -3.17 13.34
CA VAL A 210 -14.38 -3.82 14.33
C VAL A 210 -14.11 -3.26 15.73
N PHE A 211 -12.86 -3.12 16.14
CA PHE A 211 -12.49 -2.55 17.43
C PHE A 211 -12.99 -1.12 17.61
N SER A 212 -13.01 -0.30 16.57
CA SER A 212 -13.50 1.09 16.64
C SER A 212 -14.98 1.19 17.03
N PHE A 213 -15.77 0.13 16.76
CA PHE A 213 -17.20 0.09 17.12
C PHE A 213 -17.51 -0.74 18.37
N THR A 214 -16.66 -1.69 18.75
CA THR A 214 -16.95 -2.66 19.81
C THR A 214 -16.23 -2.40 21.12
N LEU A 215 -15.03 -1.78 21.09
CA LEU A 215 -14.28 -1.56 22.32
C LEU A 215 -14.83 -0.39 23.15
N PRO A 216 -14.75 -0.47 24.50
CA PRO A 216 -14.94 0.68 25.38
C PRO A 216 -13.97 1.81 25.02
N ILE A 217 -14.36 3.08 25.30
CA ILE A 217 -13.55 4.25 24.93
C ILE A 217 -12.16 4.25 25.58
N GLU A 218 -12.05 3.72 26.80
CA GLU A 218 -10.79 3.60 27.54
C GLU A 218 -9.79 2.69 26.84
N GLN A 219 -10.28 1.80 25.98
CA GLN A 219 -9.49 0.82 25.22
C GLN A 219 -9.35 1.18 23.74
N ILE A 220 -9.85 2.33 23.31
CA ILE A 220 -9.86 2.73 21.89
C ILE A 220 -8.46 2.77 21.26
N ALA A 221 -7.43 2.98 22.07
CA ALA A 221 -6.03 2.95 21.62
C ALA A 221 -5.63 1.60 20.99
N TRP A 222 -6.30 0.49 21.30
CA TRP A 222 -6.05 -0.81 20.68
C TRP A 222 -6.31 -0.80 19.17
N CYS A 223 -7.22 0.07 18.69
CA CYS A 223 -7.42 0.27 17.24
C CYS A 223 -6.12 0.70 16.54
N GLY A 224 -5.27 1.47 17.22
CA GLY A 224 -3.95 1.88 16.72
C GLY A 224 -2.87 0.80 16.93
N TRP A 225 -2.86 0.14 18.10
CA TRP A 225 -1.84 -0.86 18.43
C TRP A 225 -1.87 -2.07 17.50
N VAL A 226 -3.03 -2.44 16.96
CA VAL A 226 -3.18 -3.53 15.98
C VAL A 226 -2.27 -3.33 14.76
N TYR A 227 -1.97 -2.09 14.36
CA TYR A 227 -1.11 -1.82 13.22
C TYR A 227 0.38 -2.16 13.47
N PHE A 228 0.82 -2.19 14.72
CA PHE A 228 2.16 -2.69 15.05
C PHE A 228 2.28 -4.21 14.83
N LEU A 229 1.21 -4.96 15.07
CA LEU A 229 1.17 -6.39 14.74
C LEU A 229 1.31 -6.64 13.24
N MET A 230 0.82 -5.73 12.40
CA MET A 230 0.96 -5.80 10.94
C MET A 230 2.45 -5.89 10.53
N ALA A 231 3.32 -5.08 11.15
CA ALA A 231 4.75 -5.11 10.84
C ALA A 231 5.39 -6.47 11.18
N ILE A 232 4.98 -7.08 12.28
CA ILE A 232 5.43 -8.42 12.68
C ILE A 232 4.90 -9.47 11.70
N MET A 233 3.59 -9.43 11.38
CA MET A 233 2.96 -10.37 10.44
C MET A 233 3.60 -10.31 9.05
N LEU A 234 3.89 -9.12 8.54
CA LEU A 234 4.55 -8.93 7.24
C LEU A 234 5.99 -9.48 7.26
N ARG A 235 6.73 -9.32 8.37
CA ARG A 235 8.08 -9.90 8.51
C ARG A 235 8.04 -11.42 8.54
N VAL A 236 7.15 -11.99 9.33
CA VAL A 236 6.95 -13.45 9.43
C VAL A 236 6.53 -14.01 8.07
N HIS A 237 5.52 -13.42 7.43
CA HIS A 237 5.08 -13.80 6.08
C HIS A 237 6.25 -13.75 5.08
N GLY A 238 7.02 -12.66 5.05
CA GLY A 238 8.17 -12.51 4.16
C GLY A 238 9.27 -13.55 4.40
N PHE A 239 9.51 -13.95 5.66
CA PHE A 239 10.47 -15.01 6.00
C PHE A 239 10.00 -16.38 5.50
N TRP A 240 8.74 -16.76 5.77
CA TRP A 240 8.17 -18.04 5.32
C TRP A 240 8.10 -18.12 3.79
N HIS A 241 7.72 -17.04 3.13
CA HIS A 241 7.65 -17.00 1.68
C HIS A 241 9.03 -17.16 1.02
N ARG A 242 10.09 -16.52 1.59
CA ARG A 242 11.46 -16.70 1.10
C ARG A 242 11.98 -18.12 1.30
N ARG A 243 11.63 -18.80 2.39
CA ARG A 243 11.98 -20.20 2.62
C ARG A 243 11.36 -21.09 1.54
N ARG A 244 10.06 -20.97 1.30
CA ARG A 244 9.37 -21.74 0.26
C ARG A 244 9.97 -21.51 -1.14
N LEU A 245 10.34 -20.28 -1.47
CA LEU A 245 10.99 -19.97 -2.75
C LEU A 245 12.37 -20.64 -2.88
N LYS A 246 13.14 -20.77 -1.81
CA LYS A 246 14.43 -21.46 -1.82
C LYS A 246 14.25 -22.97 -2.03
N GLU A 247 13.34 -23.58 -1.29
CA GLU A 247 13.02 -25.02 -1.39
C GLU A 247 12.59 -25.40 -2.81
N GLU A 248 11.74 -24.57 -3.46
CA GLU A 248 11.32 -24.81 -4.83
C GLU A 248 12.48 -24.71 -5.84
N VAL A 249 13.37 -23.73 -5.66
CA VAL A 249 14.57 -23.58 -6.52
C VAL A 249 15.52 -24.76 -6.36
N GLU A 250 15.68 -25.27 -5.15
CA GLU A 250 16.50 -26.46 -4.89
C GLU A 250 15.92 -27.72 -5.52
N MET A 251 14.60 -27.93 -5.39
CA MET A 251 13.90 -29.04 -6.03
C MET A 251 13.99 -29.00 -7.58
N LEU A 252 13.97 -27.81 -8.19
CA LEU A 252 14.12 -27.66 -9.64
C LEU A 252 15.57 -27.89 -10.12
N ARG A 253 16.56 -27.70 -9.25
CA ARG A 253 17.98 -27.98 -9.57
C ARG A 253 18.35 -29.45 -9.44
N SER A 254 17.60 -30.21 -8.63
CA SER A 254 17.84 -31.63 -8.39
C SER A 254 17.17 -32.54 -9.42
N ARG A 255 16.36 -31.99 -10.32
CA ARG A 255 15.73 -32.67 -11.46
C ARG A 255 16.47 -32.37 -12.76
#